data_25428554a47438f86a26857e63b75b69
#
_entry.id   25428554a47438f86a26857e63b75b69
#
_cell.length_a   1.000
_cell.length_b   1.000
_cell.length_c   1.000
_cell.angle_alpha   90.00
_cell.angle_beta   90.00
_cell.angle_gamma   90.00
#
_symmetry.space_group_name_H-M   'P 1'
#
loop_
_entity.id
_entity.type
_entity.pdbx_description
1 polymer ?
#
loop_
_entity_poly.entity_id
_entity_poly.type
_entity_poly.pdbx_seq_one_letter_code
_entity_poly.pdbx_strand_id
1 'polypeptide(L)'
;MNRDYLVIVPTYNEITSIGILLPQLLELNLDILVVDDGSPDGTADACRALGLESGRIVVVERKKKLGLGSAYKAGFKYGEDRGYKFLIEMDADGSHQVSDLLTLMSTMETSGSDLIIGSRWISGGAVQNWARRREWLSRSANVYARLLLGGKVKDMTAGFRIYRTAKLIQIDLASVKSEGYCFQIEMTKRMSQIDGVILEVPITFVERKYGVSKMSKKIVFEAIYRVTAWGLSAKFRRKRP
;
A
#
# COMPACT_ATOMS: atom_id res chain seq x y z
N MET A 1 5.26 -21.41 -12.11
CA MET A 1 4.45 -20.17 -12.11
C MET A 1 4.12 -19.87 -10.67
N ASN A 2 4.62 -18.79 -10.13
CA ASN A 2 4.32 -18.43 -8.72
C ASN A 2 2.98 -17.66 -8.68
N ARG A 3 1.87 -18.39 -8.77
CA ARG A 3 0.49 -17.84 -8.62
C ARG A 3 0.12 -17.51 -7.17
N ASP A 4 1.10 -17.48 -6.28
CA ASP A 4 0.85 -17.19 -4.88
C ASP A 4 0.69 -15.68 -4.62
N TYR A 5 1.24 -14.83 -5.50
CA TYR A 5 1.28 -13.38 -5.36
C TYR A 5 0.40 -12.65 -6.36
N LEU A 6 -0.35 -11.67 -5.87
CA LEU A 6 -1.08 -10.70 -6.68
C LEU A 6 -0.57 -9.28 -6.36
N VAL A 7 -0.05 -8.59 -7.36
CA VAL A 7 0.30 -7.16 -7.24
C VAL A 7 -0.93 -6.32 -7.54
N ILE A 8 -1.36 -5.50 -6.59
CA ILE A 8 -2.49 -4.59 -6.74
C ILE A 8 -1.94 -3.20 -7.01
N VAL A 9 -2.25 -2.65 -8.18
CA VAL A 9 -1.75 -1.36 -8.66
C VAL A 9 -2.94 -0.42 -8.90
N PRO A 10 -3.24 0.48 -7.94
CA PRO A 10 -4.25 1.52 -8.14
C PRO A 10 -3.78 2.55 -9.16
N THR A 11 -4.63 2.91 -10.12
CA THR A 11 -4.30 3.91 -11.15
C THR A 11 -5.35 5.02 -11.25
N TYR A 12 -4.89 6.22 -11.56
CA TYR A 12 -5.70 7.35 -12.02
C TYR A 12 -4.81 8.35 -12.77
N ASN A 13 -4.92 8.41 -14.10
CA ASN A 13 -4.06 9.21 -14.99
C ASN A 13 -2.57 8.84 -14.85
N GLU A 14 -2.24 7.58 -15.08
CA GLU A 14 -0.89 7.03 -14.92
C GLU A 14 -0.36 6.36 -16.20
N ILE A 15 -0.88 6.72 -17.39
CA ILE A 15 -0.56 6.06 -18.66
C ILE A 15 0.95 5.94 -18.91
N THR A 16 1.73 6.98 -18.59
CA THR A 16 3.19 6.97 -18.75
C THR A 16 3.87 6.05 -17.75
N SER A 17 3.45 6.11 -16.50
CA SER A 17 4.07 5.35 -15.40
C SER A 17 3.80 3.85 -15.53
N ILE A 18 2.57 3.46 -15.92
CA ILE A 18 2.20 2.04 -16.05
C ILE A 18 2.93 1.37 -17.22
N GLY A 19 3.22 2.11 -18.29
CA GLY A 19 4.00 1.61 -19.41
C GLY A 19 5.44 1.23 -19.05
N ILE A 20 5.96 1.76 -17.94
CA ILE A 20 7.29 1.43 -17.40
C ILE A 20 7.19 0.35 -16.34
N LEU A 21 6.23 0.45 -15.42
CA LEU A 21 6.12 -0.45 -14.27
C LEU A 21 5.64 -1.84 -14.66
N LEU A 22 4.56 -1.95 -15.46
CA LEU A 22 3.95 -3.24 -15.73
C LEU A 22 4.88 -4.23 -16.46
N PRO A 23 5.67 -3.83 -17.46
CA PRO A 23 6.66 -4.72 -18.05
C PRO A 23 7.67 -5.28 -17.04
N GLN A 24 8.17 -4.45 -16.12
CA GLN A 24 9.11 -4.89 -15.08
C GLN A 24 8.48 -5.92 -14.12
N LEU A 25 7.21 -5.75 -13.77
CA LEU A 25 6.48 -6.72 -12.93
C LEU A 25 6.20 -8.03 -13.69
N LEU A 26 5.95 -7.96 -14.99
CA LEU A 26 5.76 -9.14 -15.84
C LEU A 26 7.04 -9.98 -15.95
N GLU A 27 8.23 -9.35 -16.00
CA GLU A 27 9.52 -10.05 -15.96
C GLU A 27 9.69 -10.91 -14.70
N LEU A 28 9.08 -10.51 -13.58
CA LEU A 28 9.08 -11.28 -12.33
C LEU A 28 8.06 -12.42 -12.31
N ASN A 29 7.32 -12.62 -13.39
CA ASN A 29 6.25 -13.62 -13.48
C ASN A 29 5.15 -13.47 -12.41
N LEU A 30 4.78 -12.24 -12.08
CA LEU A 30 3.71 -11.92 -11.13
C LEU A 30 2.38 -11.71 -11.84
N ASP A 31 1.29 -12.07 -11.18
CA ASP A 31 -0.05 -11.68 -11.59
C ASP A 31 -0.34 -10.27 -11.08
N ILE A 32 -0.95 -9.44 -11.93
CA ILE A 32 -1.14 -8.02 -11.67
C ILE A 32 -2.63 -7.67 -11.78
N LEU A 33 -3.15 -7.01 -10.78
CA LEU A 33 -4.47 -6.40 -10.79
C LEU A 33 -4.33 -4.88 -10.85
N VAL A 34 -4.67 -4.28 -11.95
CA VAL A 34 -4.82 -2.83 -12.07
C VAL A 34 -6.22 -2.46 -11.63
N VAL A 35 -6.33 -1.55 -10.66
CA VAL A 35 -7.62 -0.99 -10.22
C VAL A 35 -7.68 0.46 -10.64
N ASP A 36 -8.31 0.71 -11.78
CA ASP A 36 -8.38 2.02 -12.41
C ASP A 36 -9.59 2.82 -11.96
N ASP A 37 -9.37 4.05 -11.51
CA ASP A 37 -10.39 4.97 -10.98
C ASP A 37 -11.09 5.82 -12.08
N GLY A 38 -11.28 5.23 -13.27
CA GLY A 38 -11.89 5.90 -14.41
C GLY A 38 -10.96 6.94 -15.02
N SER A 39 -9.75 6.56 -15.35
CA SER A 39 -8.73 7.42 -15.96
C SER A 39 -9.16 7.90 -17.34
N PRO A 40 -9.26 9.23 -17.61
CA PRO A 40 -9.58 9.74 -18.91
C PRO A 40 -8.42 9.75 -19.93
N ASP A 41 -7.20 9.43 -19.49
CA ASP A 41 -5.98 9.48 -20.31
C ASP A 41 -5.67 8.20 -21.08
N GLY A 42 -6.55 7.18 -21.01
CA GLY A 42 -6.33 5.90 -21.67
C GLY A 42 -5.52 4.89 -20.86
N THR A 43 -5.25 5.16 -19.56
CA THR A 43 -4.51 4.23 -18.67
C THR A 43 -5.11 2.82 -18.68
N ALA A 44 -6.43 2.68 -18.54
CA ALA A 44 -7.10 1.38 -18.48
C ALA A 44 -6.92 0.58 -19.79
N ASP A 45 -7.03 1.24 -20.95
CA ASP A 45 -6.88 0.60 -22.25
C ASP A 45 -5.43 0.14 -22.50
N ALA A 46 -4.46 0.98 -22.13
CA ALA A 46 -3.05 0.60 -22.20
C ALA A 46 -2.74 -0.64 -21.32
N CYS A 47 -3.30 -0.70 -20.11
CA CYS A 47 -3.16 -1.88 -19.24
C CYS A 47 -3.82 -3.13 -19.83
N ARG A 48 -5.00 -3.01 -20.47
CA ARG A 48 -5.68 -4.12 -21.15
C ARG A 48 -4.86 -4.66 -22.32
N ALA A 49 -4.27 -3.78 -23.12
CA ALA A 49 -3.41 -4.18 -24.23
C ALA A 49 -2.24 -5.05 -23.76
N LEU A 50 -1.49 -4.59 -22.73
CA LEU A 50 -0.43 -5.38 -22.10
C LEU A 50 -0.94 -6.69 -21.48
N GLY A 51 -2.16 -6.68 -20.97
CA GLY A 51 -2.83 -7.86 -20.42
C GLY A 51 -3.15 -8.92 -21.45
N LEU A 52 -3.59 -8.53 -22.65
CA LEU A 52 -3.87 -9.43 -23.77
C LEU A 52 -2.61 -10.18 -24.23
N GLU A 53 -1.47 -9.51 -24.23
CA GLU A 53 -0.19 -10.11 -24.61
C GLU A 53 0.35 -11.08 -23.55
N SER A 54 0.26 -10.69 -22.29
CA SER A 54 0.89 -11.45 -21.18
C SER A 54 -0.02 -12.50 -20.55
N GLY A 55 -1.34 -12.33 -20.61
CA GLY A 55 -2.33 -13.15 -19.90
C GLY A 55 -2.27 -13.01 -18.36
N ARG A 56 -1.52 -12.00 -17.82
CA ARG A 56 -1.25 -11.85 -16.39
C ARG A 56 -1.72 -10.53 -15.80
N ILE A 57 -2.23 -9.62 -16.62
CA ILE A 57 -2.78 -8.35 -16.14
C ILE A 57 -4.29 -8.41 -16.25
N VAL A 58 -4.96 -8.15 -15.14
CA VAL A 58 -6.41 -7.94 -15.10
C VAL A 58 -6.68 -6.48 -14.74
N VAL A 59 -7.62 -5.86 -15.44
CA VAL A 59 -8.02 -4.48 -15.20
C VAL A 59 -9.44 -4.44 -14.65
N VAL A 60 -9.59 -3.87 -13.47
CA VAL A 60 -10.89 -3.51 -12.87
C VAL A 60 -11.05 -2.01 -13.00
N GLU A 61 -11.87 -1.59 -13.94
CA GLU A 61 -12.18 -0.18 -14.17
C GLU A 61 -13.39 0.25 -13.35
N ARG A 62 -13.26 1.34 -12.60
CA ARG A 62 -14.32 1.93 -11.78
C ARG A 62 -14.91 3.15 -12.48
N LYS A 63 -16.21 3.35 -12.33
CA LYS A 63 -16.92 4.46 -13.00
C LYS A 63 -16.49 5.87 -12.58
N LYS A 64 -15.82 6.01 -11.44
CA LYS A 64 -15.37 7.29 -10.88
C LYS A 64 -14.24 7.09 -9.88
N LYS A 65 -13.51 8.17 -9.60
CA LYS A 65 -12.48 8.19 -8.56
C LYS A 65 -13.07 7.96 -7.17
N LEU A 66 -12.74 6.81 -6.56
CA LEU A 66 -13.21 6.39 -5.24
C LEU A 66 -12.11 6.43 -4.17
N GLY A 67 -10.87 6.68 -4.54
CA GLY A 67 -9.73 6.82 -3.62
C GLY A 67 -8.90 5.55 -3.46
N LEU A 68 -7.68 5.76 -2.93
CA LEU A 68 -6.63 4.74 -2.83
C LEU A 68 -7.05 3.56 -1.93
N GLY A 69 -7.56 3.85 -0.73
CA GLY A 69 -7.99 2.82 0.21
C GLY A 69 -9.12 1.96 -0.36
N SER A 70 -10.06 2.59 -1.08
CA SER A 70 -11.13 1.88 -1.78
C SER A 70 -10.58 0.98 -2.91
N ALA A 71 -9.52 1.41 -3.61
CA ALA A 71 -8.89 0.61 -4.66
C ALA A 71 -8.22 -0.64 -4.08
N TYR A 72 -7.44 -0.48 -3.02
CA TYR A 72 -6.80 -1.62 -2.35
C TYR A 72 -7.83 -2.59 -1.77
N LYS A 73 -8.92 -2.11 -1.13
CA LYS A 73 -9.98 -2.99 -0.65
C LYS A 73 -10.61 -3.84 -1.77
N ALA A 74 -10.86 -3.23 -2.93
CA ALA A 74 -11.34 -3.98 -4.10
C ALA A 74 -10.32 -5.03 -4.58
N GLY A 75 -9.04 -4.67 -4.60
CA GLY A 75 -7.95 -5.59 -4.93
C GLY A 75 -7.78 -6.73 -3.94
N PHE A 76 -7.92 -6.45 -2.63
CA PHE A 76 -7.88 -7.48 -1.59
C PHE A 76 -9.00 -8.48 -1.75
N LYS A 77 -10.24 -8.01 -1.99
CA LYS A 77 -11.37 -8.88 -2.24
C LYS A 77 -11.18 -9.73 -3.49
N TYR A 78 -10.68 -9.13 -4.59
CA TYR A 78 -10.36 -9.85 -5.81
C TYR A 78 -9.33 -10.97 -5.57
N GLY A 79 -8.26 -10.68 -4.83
CA GLY A 79 -7.21 -11.65 -4.53
C GLY A 79 -7.67 -12.76 -3.60
N GLU A 80 -8.45 -12.43 -2.57
CA GLU A 80 -9.11 -13.41 -1.69
C GLU A 80 -9.98 -14.39 -2.48
N ASP A 81 -10.90 -13.86 -3.31
CA ASP A 81 -11.85 -14.67 -4.09
C ASP A 81 -11.16 -15.62 -5.08
N ARG A 82 -9.90 -15.37 -5.43
CA ARG A 82 -9.09 -16.18 -6.35
C ARG A 82 -8.04 -17.04 -5.67
N GLY A 83 -7.98 -16.99 -4.34
CA GLY A 83 -7.10 -17.84 -3.53
C GLY A 83 -5.63 -17.46 -3.57
N TYR A 84 -5.29 -16.20 -3.89
CA TYR A 84 -3.91 -15.72 -3.79
C TYR A 84 -3.43 -15.77 -2.33
N LYS A 85 -2.25 -16.31 -2.10
CA LYS A 85 -1.68 -16.42 -0.74
C LYS A 85 -1.16 -15.09 -0.21
N PHE A 86 -0.67 -14.25 -1.11
CA PHE A 86 -0.07 -12.96 -0.78
C PHE A 86 -0.60 -11.85 -1.67
N LEU A 87 -0.94 -10.71 -1.06
CA LEU A 87 -1.45 -9.52 -1.75
C LEU A 87 -0.45 -8.37 -1.55
N ILE A 88 -0.02 -7.79 -2.65
CA ILE A 88 0.99 -6.72 -2.68
C ILE A 88 0.30 -5.40 -3.00
N GLU A 89 0.49 -4.40 -2.14
CA GLU A 89 0.19 -3.00 -2.45
C GLU A 89 1.42 -2.35 -3.10
N MET A 90 1.24 -1.76 -4.28
CA MET A 90 2.29 -1.04 -4.99
C MET A 90 1.71 0.13 -5.78
N ASP A 91 2.28 1.32 -5.61
CA ASP A 91 1.85 2.52 -6.35
C ASP A 91 2.35 2.47 -7.81
N ALA A 92 1.55 3.02 -8.73
CA ALA A 92 1.85 3.04 -10.16
C ALA A 92 2.94 4.05 -10.57
N ASP A 93 3.27 5.03 -9.72
CA ASP A 93 4.02 6.25 -10.07
C ASP A 93 5.55 6.08 -10.11
N GLY A 94 6.04 4.84 -9.99
CA GLY A 94 7.46 4.50 -10.01
C GLY A 94 8.23 4.87 -8.73
N SER A 95 7.53 5.26 -7.66
CA SER A 95 8.18 5.56 -6.37
C SER A 95 8.70 4.31 -5.67
N HIS A 96 8.06 3.17 -5.90
CA HIS A 96 8.44 1.86 -5.36
C HIS A 96 9.31 1.12 -6.37
N GLN A 97 10.51 0.72 -5.95
CA GLN A 97 11.44 0.04 -6.85
C GLN A 97 11.11 -1.46 -6.92
N VAL A 98 11.12 -2.01 -8.15
CA VAL A 98 10.85 -3.44 -8.37
C VAL A 98 11.95 -4.32 -7.74
N SER A 99 13.18 -3.82 -7.64
CA SER A 99 14.27 -4.50 -6.92
C SER A 99 13.96 -4.69 -5.43
N ASP A 100 13.32 -3.71 -4.80
CA ASP A 100 12.91 -3.83 -3.39
C ASP A 100 11.80 -4.86 -3.22
N LEU A 101 10.90 -5.02 -4.22
CA LEU A 101 9.84 -6.02 -4.20
C LEU A 101 10.37 -7.44 -3.99
N LEU A 102 11.46 -7.80 -4.66
CA LEU A 102 12.09 -9.12 -4.49
C LEU A 102 12.53 -9.36 -3.05
N THR A 103 13.09 -8.34 -2.40
CA THR A 103 13.50 -8.42 -0.99
C THR A 103 12.29 -8.56 -0.07
N LEU A 104 11.20 -7.82 -0.32
CA LEU A 104 9.97 -7.94 0.45
C LEU A 104 9.36 -9.34 0.31
N MET A 105 9.31 -9.90 -0.91
CA MET A 105 8.78 -11.24 -1.18
C MET A 105 9.60 -12.33 -0.49
N SER A 106 10.92 -12.31 -0.64
CA SER A 106 11.82 -13.25 0.04
C SER A 106 11.66 -13.19 1.57
N THR A 107 11.51 -11.98 2.12
CA THR A 107 11.28 -11.80 3.55
C THR A 107 9.91 -12.34 3.97
N MET A 108 8.85 -12.16 3.16
CA MET A 108 7.52 -12.70 3.44
C MET A 108 7.53 -14.23 3.49
N GLU A 109 8.30 -14.89 2.63
CA GLU A 109 8.42 -16.34 2.58
C GLU A 109 9.17 -16.92 3.78
N THR A 110 10.21 -16.22 4.25
CA THR A 110 11.14 -16.76 5.24
C THR A 110 10.84 -16.34 6.69
N SER A 111 10.19 -15.20 6.91
CA SER A 111 10.02 -14.61 8.25
C SER A 111 8.80 -15.12 9.02
N GLY A 112 7.85 -15.79 8.36
CA GLY A 112 6.56 -16.14 8.96
C GLY A 112 5.67 -14.94 9.26
N SER A 113 5.98 -13.74 8.74
CA SER A 113 5.22 -12.52 8.97
C SER A 113 3.86 -12.55 8.27
N ASP A 114 2.91 -11.79 8.82
CA ASP A 114 1.57 -11.59 8.25
C ASP A 114 1.49 -10.31 7.41
N LEU A 115 2.36 -9.34 7.69
CA LEU A 115 2.48 -8.09 6.97
C LEU A 115 3.95 -7.69 6.87
N ILE A 116 4.44 -7.51 5.64
CA ILE A 116 5.72 -6.84 5.36
C ILE A 116 5.43 -5.41 4.93
N ILE A 117 6.16 -4.46 5.49
CA ILE A 117 6.10 -3.04 5.14
C ILE A 117 7.47 -2.62 4.59
N GLY A 118 7.49 -2.14 3.34
CA GLY A 118 8.65 -1.45 2.78
C GLY A 118 8.83 -0.09 3.46
N SER A 119 9.83 0.01 4.34
CA SER A 119 10.01 1.14 5.26
C SER A 119 11.15 2.05 4.81
N ARG A 120 10.85 3.36 4.79
CA ARG A 120 11.82 4.42 4.51
C ARG A 120 12.58 4.85 5.76
N TRP A 121 12.08 4.50 6.96
CA TRP A 121 12.51 5.09 8.24
C TRP A 121 13.20 4.12 9.20
N ILE A 122 13.52 2.92 8.75
CA ILE A 122 14.41 1.99 9.46
C ILE A 122 15.85 2.11 8.92
N SER A 123 16.81 1.48 9.61
CA SER A 123 18.20 1.42 9.12
C SER A 123 18.27 0.78 7.74
N GLY A 124 18.94 1.40 6.79
CA GLY A 124 19.00 1.00 5.39
C GLY A 124 17.88 1.55 4.50
N GLY A 125 16.80 2.10 5.09
CA GLY A 125 15.73 2.76 4.32
C GLY A 125 16.12 4.19 3.93
N ALA A 126 15.64 4.65 2.77
CA ALA A 126 15.99 5.95 2.22
C ALA A 126 14.84 6.58 1.42
N VAL A 127 14.92 7.89 1.23
CA VAL A 127 14.14 8.65 0.26
C VAL A 127 15.10 9.38 -0.69
N GLN A 128 14.79 9.37 -1.98
CA GLN A 128 15.58 10.05 -3.00
C GLN A 128 14.78 11.17 -3.65
N ASN A 129 15.45 12.29 -3.89
CA ASN A 129 14.91 13.50 -4.54
C ASN A 129 13.79 14.20 -3.76
N TRP A 130 13.56 13.90 -2.48
CA TRP A 130 12.59 14.60 -1.66
C TRP A 130 13.14 15.92 -1.13
N ALA A 131 12.28 16.95 -1.10
CA ALA A 131 12.59 18.16 -0.34
C ALA A 131 12.69 17.82 1.16
N ARG A 132 13.72 18.35 1.85
CA ARG A 132 13.96 18.14 3.29
C ARG A 132 12.73 18.39 4.16
N ARG A 133 11.92 19.42 3.82
CA ARG A 133 10.67 19.74 4.50
C ARG A 133 9.66 18.58 4.42
N ARG A 134 9.54 17.92 3.27
CA ARG A 134 8.63 16.77 3.06
C ARG A 134 9.10 15.56 3.88
N GLU A 135 10.40 15.30 3.88
CA GLU A 135 10.98 14.22 4.69
C GLU A 135 10.71 14.44 6.18
N TRP A 136 11.01 15.63 6.68
CA TRP A 136 10.77 16.00 8.07
C TRP A 136 9.29 15.84 8.47
N LEU A 137 8.37 16.33 7.64
CA LEU A 137 6.92 16.19 7.86
C LEU A 137 6.50 14.70 7.91
N SER A 138 6.99 13.88 6.99
CA SER A 138 6.67 12.45 6.96
C SER A 138 7.20 11.71 8.19
N ARG A 139 8.46 11.99 8.60
CA ARG A 139 9.05 11.42 9.83
C ARG A 139 8.25 11.82 11.08
N SER A 140 7.91 13.11 11.20
CA SER A 140 7.12 13.61 12.33
C SER A 140 5.72 12.99 12.39
N ALA A 141 5.04 12.83 11.25
CA ALA A 141 3.74 12.18 11.18
C ALA A 141 3.80 10.72 11.63
N ASN A 142 4.85 9.99 11.26
CA ASN A 142 5.06 8.61 11.66
C ASN A 142 5.37 8.49 13.18
N VAL A 143 6.20 9.38 13.71
CA VAL A 143 6.46 9.45 15.16
C VAL A 143 5.17 9.73 15.93
N TYR A 144 4.38 10.70 15.48
CA TYR A 144 3.09 11.04 16.07
C TYR A 144 2.13 9.85 16.08
N ALA A 145 1.93 9.18 14.93
CA ALA A 145 1.06 8.02 14.84
C ALA A 145 1.52 6.88 15.77
N ARG A 146 2.82 6.59 15.79
CA ARG A 146 3.41 5.56 16.66
C ARG A 146 3.20 5.85 18.15
N LEU A 147 3.43 7.07 18.59
CA LEU A 147 3.26 7.46 20.00
C LEU A 147 1.80 7.33 20.46
N LEU A 148 0.84 7.72 19.61
CA LEU A 148 -0.59 7.64 19.96
C LEU A 148 -1.16 6.24 19.90
N LEU A 149 -0.73 5.43 18.93
CA LEU A 149 -1.27 4.09 18.71
C LEU A 149 -0.48 3.00 19.45
N GLY A 150 0.68 3.32 20.02
CA GLY A 150 1.50 2.39 20.82
C GLY A 150 2.18 1.30 19.98
N GLY A 151 2.38 1.54 18.67
CA GLY A 151 2.97 0.57 17.76
C GLY A 151 4.50 0.59 17.73
N LYS A 152 5.10 -0.52 17.22
CA LYS A 152 6.56 -0.63 17.00
C LYS A 152 6.95 -0.19 15.58
N VAL A 153 6.01 -0.16 14.62
CA VAL A 153 6.23 0.17 13.21
C VAL A 153 6.69 1.61 13.08
N LYS A 154 7.82 1.82 12.38
CA LYS A 154 8.42 3.15 12.19
C LYS A 154 7.84 3.90 10.98
N ASP A 155 7.41 3.17 9.94
CA ASP A 155 6.80 3.74 8.74
C ASP A 155 5.36 3.28 8.52
N MET A 156 4.45 3.79 9.35
CA MET A 156 3.03 3.46 9.29
C MET A 156 2.33 4.02 8.03
N THR A 157 2.97 4.97 7.33
CA THR A 157 2.41 5.64 6.14
C THR A 157 2.90 5.05 4.82
N ALA A 158 3.82 4.08 4.87
CA ALA A 158 4.32 3.41 3.66
C ALA A 158 3.18 2.67 2.94
N GLY A 159 3.14 2.79 1.61
CA GLY A 159 2.15 2.14 0.75
C GLY A 159 2.69 0.89 0.03
N PHE A 160 3.97 0.56 0.20
CA PHE A 160 4.57 -0.65 -0.37
C PHE A 160 4.51 -1.78 0.65
N ARG A 161 3.61 -2.74 0.44
CA ARG A 161 3.28 -3.74 1.45
C ARG A 161 2.99 -5.09 0.85
N ILE A 162 3.26 -6.15 1.61
CA ILE A 162 2.81 -7.51 1.30
C ILE A 162 2.01 -8.03 2.49
N TYR A 163 0.80 -8.48 2.22
CA TYR A 163 -0.07 -9.10 3.21
C TYR A 163 -0.19 -10.60 2.96
N ARG A 164 -0.13 -11.39 4.00
CA ARG A 164 -0.61 -12.77 3.99
C ARG A 164 -2.14 -12.76 3.97
N THR A 165 -2.75 -13.27 2.91
CA THR A 165 -4.20 -13.19 2.70
C THR A 165 -4.97 -13.83 3.85
N ALA A 166 -4.55 -14.99 4.34
CA ALA A 166 -5.20 -15.70 5.45
C ALA A 166 -5.26 -14.87 6.76
N LYS A 167 -4.35 -13.91 6.95
CA LYS A 167 -4.39 -12.99 8.09
C LYS A 167 -5.17 -11.73 7.76
N LEU A 168 -5.02 -11.20 6.54
CA LEU A 168 -5.71 -9.99 6.09
C LEU A 168 -7.23 -10.13 6.14
N ILE A 169 -7.78 -11.28 5.75
CA ILE A 169 -9.23 -11.52 5.75
C ILE A 169 -9.86 -11.53 7.15
N GLN A 170 -9.07 -11.61 8.22
CA GLN A 170 -9.54 -11.47 9.59
C GLN A 170 -9.84 -10.00 9.95
N ILE A 171 -9.40 -9.05 9.11
CA ILE A 171 -9.72 -7.63 9.26
C ILE A 171 -11.06 -7.36 8.59
N ASP A 172 -12.02 -6.79 9.33
CA ASP A 172 -13.26 -6.27 8.74
C ASP A 172 -12.94 -5.05 7.84
N LEU A 173 -12.65 -5.33 6.56
CA LEU A 173 -12.33 -4.32 5.55
C LEU A 173 -13.52 -3.40 5.24
N ALA A 174 -14.76 -3.84 5.47
CA ALA A 174 -15.96 -3.01 5.25
C ALA A 174 -16.01 -1.83 6.22
N SER A 175 -15.50 -2.01 7.43
CA SER A 175 -15.42 -0.96 8.45
C SER A 175 -14.24 0.01 8.28
N VAL A 176 -13.29 -0.28 7.38
CA VAL A 176 -12.19 0.62 7.05
C VAL A 176 -12.70 1.76 6.18
N LYS A 177 -12.72 2.99 6.74
CA LYS A 177 -13.27 4.19 6.08
C LYS A 177 -12.23 5.27 5.80
N SER A 178 -10.98 5.06 6.17
CA SER A 178 -9.90 6.01 5.92
C SER A 178 -9.35 5.88 4.50
N GLU A 179 -8.81 6.99 3.99
CA GLU A 179 -8.26 7.11 2.65
C GLU A 179 -6.80 7.58 2.67
N GLY A 180 -6.08 7.39 1.57
CA GLY A 180 -4.70 7.84 1.42
C GLY A 180 -3.77 7.28 2.51
N TYR A 181 -2.92 8.11 3.09
CA TYR A 181 -1.99 7.69 4.15
C TYR A 181 -2.68 7.21 5.43
N CYS A 182 -3.89 7.75 5.72
CA CYS A 182 -4.65 7.32 6.89
C CYS A 182 -5.11 5.86 6.75
N PHE A 183 -5.39 5.40 5.53
CA PHE A 183 -5.68 4.00 5.23
C PHE A 183 -4.51 3.10 5.68
N GLN A 184 -3.28 3.45 5.34
CA GLN A 184 -2.10 2.66 5.69
C GLN A 184 -1.89 2.58 7.21
N ILE A 185 -2.11 3.70 7.92
CA ILE A 185 -2.06 3.74 9.39
C ILE A 185 -3.16 2.86 9.99
N GLU A 186 -4.40 2.94 9.47
CA GLU A 186 -5.52 2.13 9.94
C GLU A 186 -5.26 0.64 9.73
N MET A 187 -4.78 0.24 8.56
CA MET A 187 -4.45 -1.15 8.26
C MET A 187 -3.35 -1.70 9.18
N THR A 188 -2.30 -0.92 9.45
CA THR A 188 -1.25 -1.30 10.41
C THR A 188 -1.81 -1.48 11.82
N LYS A 189 -2.66 -0.55 12.27
CA LYS A 189 -3.33 -0.64 13.57
C LYS A 189 -4.22 -1.88 13.67
N ARG A 190 -5.04 -2.16 12.64
CA ARG A 190 -5.95 -3.31 12.63
C ARG A 190 -5.18 -4.63 12.60
N MET A 191 -4.11 -4.71 11.80
CA MET A 191 -3.23 -5.87 11.78
C MET A 191 -2.64 -6.14 13.17
N SER A 192 -2.18 -5.11 13.88
CA SER A 192 -1.70 -5.24 15.26
C SER A 192 -2.81 -5.65 16.26
N GLN A 193 -4.07 -5.28 16.01
CA GLN A 193 -5.20 -5.61 16.88
C GLN A 193 -5.65 -7.08 16.79
N ILE A 194 -5.30 -7.76 15.71
CA ILE A 194 -5.54 -9.19 15.50
C ILE A 194 -4.26 -10.01 15.72
N ASP A 195 -3.28 -9.46 16.45
CA ASP A 195 -2.00 -10.09 16.77
C ASP A 195 -1.24 -10.54 15.51
N GLY A 196 -1.35 -9.79 14.43
CA GLY A 196 -0.59 -10.03 13.20
C GLY A 196 0.89 -9.66 13.36
N VAL A 197 1.76 -10.54 12.88
CA VAL A 197 3.22 -10.34 12.89
C VAL A 197 3.59 -9.35 11.78
N ILE A 198 4.06 -8.15 12.16
CA ILE A 198 4.45 -7.08 11.23
C ILE A 198 5.95 -6.93 11.23
N LEU A 199 6.56 -6.96 10.06
CA LEU A 199 7.99 -6.71 9.86
C LEU A 199 8.20 -5.57 8.87
N GLU A 200 9.19 -4.71 9.14
CA GLU A 200 9.64 -3.66 8.24
C GLU A 200 10.90 -4.08 7.51
N VAL A 201 10.93 -3.88 6.19
CA VAL A 201 12.06 -4.13 5.31
C VAL A 201 12.52 -2.79 4.74
N PRO A 202 13.82 -2.44 4.75
CA PRO A 202 14.29 -1.17 4.21
C PRO A 202 14.07 -1.10 2.71
N ILE A 203 13.57 0.05 2.22
CA ILE A 203 13.39 0.35 0.81
C ILE A 203 13.99 1.71 0.46
N THR A 204 14.27 1.90 -0.83
CA THR A 204 14.59 3.21 -1.39
C THR A 204 13.36 3.78 -2.11
N PHE A 205 12.72 4.75 -1.48
CA PHE A 205 11.58 5.45 -2.09
C PHE A 205 12.07 6.62 -2.94
N VAL A 206 11.78 6.59 -4.23
CA VAL A 206 12.18 7.63 -5.18
C VAL A 206 11.04 8.62 -5.39
N GLU A 207 11.32 9.94 -5.47
CA GLU A 207 10.28 10.90 -5.89
C GLU A 207 9.76 10.53 -7.26
N ARG A 208 8.43 10.52 -7.43
CA ARG A 208 7.79 10.25 -8.72
C ARG A 208 8.35 11.17 -9.81
N LYS A 209 8.59 10.61 -10.99
CA LYS A 209 9.04 11.37 -12.15
C LYS A 209 7.88 11.95 -12.96
N TYR A 210 6.71 11.32 -12.89
CA TYR A 210 5.52 11.65 -13.67
C TYR A 210 4.31 11.83 -12.75
N GLY A 211 3.32 12.59 -13.24
CA GLY A 211 2.07 12.81 -12.50
C GLY A 211 2.15 13.89 -11.40
N VAL A 212 1.00 14.21 -10.83
CA VAL A 212 0.85 15.24 -9.80
C VAL A 212 0.54 14.58 -8.45
N SER A 213 1.13 15.08 -7.36
CA SER A 213 0.84 14.58 -6.02
C SER A 213 -0.65 14.71 -5.70
N LYS A 214 -1.29 13.59 -5.40
CA LYS A 214 -2.72 13.53 -5.03
C LYS A 214 -2.95 13.86 -3.54
N MET A 215 -1.89 14.27 -2.81
CA MET A 215 -1.98 14.64 -1.40
C MET A 215 -2.61 16.00 -1.22
N SER A 216 -3.73 16.07 -0.52
CA SER A 216 -4.41 17.31 -0.16
C SER A 216 -4.27 17.59 1.34
N LYS A 217 -4.38 18.86 1.73
CA LYS A 217 -4.43 19.27 3.16
C LYS A 217 -5.54 18.54 3.91
N LYS A 218 -6.67 18.24 3.25
CA LYS A 218 -7.80 17.50 3.82
C LYS A 218 -7.38 16.09 4.28
N ILE A 219 -6.57 15.38 3.49
CA ILE A 219 -6.06 14.03 3.84
C ILE A 219 -5.16 14.10 5.09
N VAL A 220 -4.33 15.13 5.20
CA VAL A 220 -3.45 15.32 6.38
C VAL A 220 -4.29 15.60 7.64
N PHE A 221 -5.27 16.50 7.55
CA PHE A 221 -6.16 16.80 8.69
C PHE A 221 -7.00 15.59 9.10
N GLU A 222 -7.52 14.83 8.14
CA GLU A 222 -8.23 13.58 8.42
C GLU A 222 -7.35 12.59 9.17
N ALA A 223 -6.10 12.41 8.75
CA ALA A 223 -5.16 11.50 9.40
C ALA A 223 -4.88 11.94 10.85
N ILE A 224 -4.62 13.22 11.09
CA ILE A 224 -4.40 13.76 12.45
C ILE A 224 -5.63 13.50 13.32
N TYR A 225 -6.83 13.86 12.85
CA TYR A 225 -8.08 13.68 13.59
C TYR A 225 -8.31 12.19 13.96
N ARG A 226 -8.23 11.28 12.97
CA ARG A 226 -8.48 9.85 13.18
C ARG A 226 -7.45 9.23 14.10
N VAL A 227 -6.16 9.51 13.90
CA VAL A 227 -5.08 8.97 14.74
C VAL A 227 -5.24 9.42 16.19
N THR A 228 -5.60 10.71 16.41
CA THR A 228 -5.90 11.23 17.75
C THR A 228 -7.09 10.51 18.39
N ALA A 229 -8.19 10.37 17.65
CA ALA A 229 -9.40 9.69 18.13
C ALA A 229 -9.12 8.23 18.50
N TRP A 230 -8.36 7.51 17.68
CA TRP A 230 -7.97 6.13 17.96
C TRP A 230 -7.05 6.01 19.19
N GLY A 231 -6.08 6.91 19.31
CA GLY A 231 -5.17 6.94 20.48
C GLY A 231 -5.90 7.19 21.79
N LEU A 232 -6.84 8.15 21.80
CA LEU A 232 -7.68 8.42 22.97
C LEU A 232 -8.57 7.22 23.32
N SER A 233 -9.24 6.64 22.33
CA SER A 233 -10.11 5.45 22.52
C SER A 233 -9.33 4.25 23.10
N ALA A 234 -8.10 4.04 22.67
CA ALA A 234 -7.25 2.96 23.19
C ALA A 234 -6.86 3.18 24.67
N LYS A 235 -6.57 4.43 25.06
CA LYS A 235 -6.27 4.77 26.46
C LYS A 235 -7.47 4.59 27.39
N PHE A 236 -8.69 4.91 26.92
CA PHE A 236 -9.90 4.72 27.72
C PHE A 236 -10.26 3.23 27.89
N ARG A 237 -10.00 2.38 26.88
CA ARG A 237 -10.21 0.92 27.01
C ARG A 237 -9.25 0.25 28.00
N ARG A 238 -7.99 0.71 28.08
CA ARG A 238 -7.00 0.18 29.03
C ARG A 238 -7.28 0.57 30.48
N LYS A 239 -8.11 1.58 30.74
CA LYS A 239 -8.45 2.08 32.09
C LYS A 239 -9.76 1.53 32.66
N ARG A 240 -10.49 0.70 31.90
CA ARG A 240 -11.64 -0.02 32.44
C ARG A 240 -11.14 -1.36 33.00
N PRO A 241 -11.28 -1.60 34.33
CA PRO A 241 -10.93 -2.86 34.97
C PRO A 241 -11.79 -4.02 34.46
#